data_57dfb740296fa28050de6aea30c0e702
#
_entry.id   57dfb740296fa28050de6aea30c0e702
#
_cell.length_a   1.000
_cell.length_b   1.000
_cell.length_c   1.000
_cell.angle_alpha   90.00
_cell.angle_beta   90.00
_cell.angle_gamma   90.00
#
_symmetry.space_group_name_H-M   'P 1'
#
loop_
_entity.id
_entity.type
_entity.pdbx_description
1 polymer ?
#
loop_
_entity_poly.entity_id
_entity_poly.type
_entity_poly.pdbx_seq_one_letter_code
_entity_poly.pdbx_strand_id
1 'polypeptide(L)'
;MKRLSRLAACLLALTLTACTAAETAVPAATAPPTVAPSPTAAPTAAPQATPLPYDDLSYVPEFGFQQKQTYQPDEYNRLYLDTYSFNDRTVLVGAEDETAALLEAGRDPGLGVRSLQARGITGQGVKIAIIDQSLLTDHPEISGAIAAYCETGIDSSLNEGTLHGPAVASILAGQTVGVAPGVQVYYMATPGAADSRPHADALRHILKINETLPEGEKIRAVSVSAAPGDRDLFENADLWRDALAEAEAAGLLVLTAQGAAAGSARLTLSTSTFDLTRRDSPAACKTGLPNDSGMLAARKSSFCLGLPCAYRTVAEEYVPDQCGYRYDAVGGLSWGIPYCVGVMALGWQVAPALTNEEMLQTLLDTAAPNADGLRIIDPVHFIETLEREYAS
;
A
#
# COMPACT_ATOMS: atom_id res chain seq x y z
N MET A 1 9.23 20.89 32.10
CA MET A 1 10.58 20.41 31.73
C MET A 1 10.36 19.28 30.73
N LYS A 2 10.79 19.53 29.53
CA LYS A 2 10.56 18.79 28.30
C LYS A 2 11.45 17.54 28.21
N ARG A 3 10.95 16.43 27.73
CA ARG A 3 11.75 15.50 26.93
C ARG A 3 10.89 14.95 25.79
N LEU A 4 11.21 15.36 24.58
CA LEU A 4 10.77 14.82 23.31
C LEU A 4 11.39 13.43 23.11
N SER A 5 10.56 12.45 22.79
CA SER A 5 11.01 11.26 22.07
C SER A 5 10.52 11.40 20.62
N ARG A 6 11.47 11.61 19.73
CA ARG A 6 11.26 11.63 18.28
C ARG A 6 11.24 10.19 17.79
N LEU A 7 10.11 9.74 17.26
CA LEU A 7 10.06 8.55 16.40
C LEU A 7 10.46 8.97 14.99
N ALA A 8 11.52 8.32 14.50
CA ALA A 8 12.08 8.53 13.19
C ALA A 8 11.18 7.87 12.14
N ALA A 9 10.55 8.68 11.30
CA ALA A 9 10.12 8.23 9.98
C ALA A 9 11.37 8.26 9.09
N CYS A 10 11.85 7.11 8.64
CA CYS A 10 12.95 7.03 7.68
C CYS A 10 12.46 7.49 6.30
N LEU A 11 12.60 8.78 6.03
CA LEU A 11 12.71 9.32 4.68
C LEU A 11 14.19 9.58 4.42
N LEU A 12 14.80 8.77 3.56
CA LEU A 12 16.18 8.95 3.13
C LEU A 12 16.19 9.99 1.99
N ALA A 13 16.47 11.26 2.33
CA ALA A 13 16.80 12.27 1.35
C ALA A 13 18.33 12.27 1.14
N LEU A 14 18.80 11.82 -0.02
CA LEU A 14 20.20 11.99 -0.43
C LEU A 14 20.38 13.38 -1.03
N THR A 15 21.13 14.25 -0.33
CA THR A 15 21.65 15.49 -0.90
C THR A 15 23.03 15.23 -1.50
N LEU A 16 23.12 15.32 -2.82
CA LEU A 16 24.39 15.39 -3.55
C LEU A 16 24.95 16.81 -3.46
N THR A 17 26.04 16.97 -2.73
CA THR A 17 26.82 18.22 -2.72
C THR A 17 27.98 18.08 -3.72
N ALA A 18 27.89 18.76 -4.83
CA ALA A 18 29.01 18.88 -5.78
C ALA A 18 29.98 19.96 -5.30
N CYS A 19 31.21 19.56 -4.95
CA CYS A 19 32.35 20.47 -4.76
C CYS A 19 33.15 20.58 -6.04
N THR A 20 33.12 21.76 -6.66
CA THR A 20 34.11 22.15 -7.69
C THR A 20 35.37 22.67 -7.02
N ALA A 21 36.50 22.00 -7.24
CA ALA A 21 37.81 22.50 -6.85
C ALA A 21 38.59 22.96 -8.09
N ALA A 22 39.12 24.18 -8.01
CA ALA A 22 39.93 24.80 -9.05
C ALA A 22 41.35 24.22 -9.06
N GLU A 23 41.85 23.94 -10.27
CA GLU A 23 43.24 23.51 -10.51
C GLU A 23 44.21 24.67 -10.34
N THR A 24 45.25 24.44 -9.55
CA THR A 24 46.52 25.21 -9.66
C THR A 24 47.66 24.24 -9.97
N ALA A 25 48.33 24.52 -11.08
CA ALA A 25 49.48 23.73 -11.58
C ALA A 25 50.75 24.02 -10.79
N VAL A 26 51.48 22.96 -10.40
CA VAL A 26 52.85 23.01 -9.84
C VAL A 26 53.73 22.02 -10.64
N PRO A 27 55.01 22.36 -10.92
CA PRO A 27 55.86 21.67 -11.87
C PRO A 27 56.45 20.35 -11.37
N ALA A 28 56.71 19.44 -12.33
CA ALA A 28 57.15 18.08 -12.13
C ALA A 28 58.54 17.94 -11.47
N ALA A 29 58.62 17.10 -10.45
CA ALA A 29 59.84 16.52 -9.91
C ALA A 29 59.91 15.01 -10.30
N THR A 30 61.10 14.59 -10.77
CA THR A 30 61.40 13.23 -11.21
C THR A 30 61.29 12.23 -10.06
N ALA A 31 60.52 11.17 -10.25
CA ALA A 31 60.28 10.10 -9.27
C ALA A 31 61.35 8.99 -9.35
N PRO A 32 61.71 8.39 -8.19
CA PRO A 32 62.50 7.13 -8.16
C PRO A 32 61.66 5.90 -8.52
N PRO A 33 62.28 4.77 -8.85
CA PRO A 33 61.55 3.59 -9.38
C PRO A 33 60.61 2.99 -8.33
N THR A 34 59.34 2.87 -8.75
CA THR A 34 58.24 2.32 -7.93
C THR A 34 58.34 0.78 -7.90
N VAL A 35 58.52 0.22 -6.71
CA VAL A 35 58.30 -1.21 -6.44
C VAL A 35 56.79 -1.45 -6.49
N ALA A 36 56.34 -2.38 -7.30
CA ALA A 36 54.92 -2.73 -7.41
C ALA A 36 54.39 -3.24 -6.05
N PRO A 37 53.27 -2.73 -5.55
CA PRO A 37 52.68 -3.27 -4.34
C PRO A 37 52.15 -4.69 -4.61
N SER A 38 52.43 -5.60 -3.67
CA SER A 38 51.77 -6.92 -3.62
C SER A 38 50.24 -6.71 -3.58
N PRO A 39 49.47 -7.60 -4.24
CA PRO A 39 48.03 -7.49 -4.20
C PRO A 39 47.56 -7.62 -2.75
N THR A 40 47.02 -6.52 -2.23
CA THR A 40 46.30 -6.50 -0.95
C THR A 40 45.08 -7.40 -1.11
N ALA A 41 44.99 -8.45 -0.29
CA ALA A 41 43.79 -9.29 -0.24
C ALA A 41 42.58 -8.41 -0.05
N ALA A 42 41.53 -8.60 -0.86
CA ALA A 42 40.26 -7.90 -0.68
C ALA A 42 39.77 -8.14 0.75
N PRO A 43 39.24 -7.11 1.43
CA PRO A 43 38.71 -7.29 2.77
C PRO A 43 37.64 -8.39 2.69
N THR A 44 37.81 -9.43 3.49
CA THR A 44 36.81 -10.46 3.70
C THR A 44 35.56 -9.73 4.23
N ALA A 45 34.46 -9.79 3.49
CA ALA A 45 33.20 -9.23 3.93
C ALA A 45 32.89 -9.79 5.33
N ALA A 46 32.54 -8.91 6.27
CA ALA A 46 32.07 -9.35 7.59
C ALA A 46 30.89 -10.34 7.38
N PRO A 47 30.79 -11.40 8.19
CA PRO A 47 29.65 -12.32 8.08
C PRO A 47 28.37 -11.51 8.20
N GLN A 48 27.50 -11.62 7.19
CA GLN A 48 26.20 -10.94 7.19
C GLN A 48 25.37 -11.56 8.32
N ALA A 49 24.78 -10.71 9.18
CA ALA A 49 23.92 -11.20 10.25
C ALA A 49 22.74 -11.99 9.66
N THR A 50 22.37 -13.10 10.28
CA THR A 50 21.16 -13.86 9.90
C THR A 50 19.94 -12.94 10.03
N PRO A 51 19.05 -12.85 9.02
CA PRO A 51 17.86 -12.03 9.06
C PRO A 51 16.98 -12.36 10.26
N LEU A 52 16.40 -11.32 10.84
CA LEU A 52 15.45 -11.41 11.96
C LEU A 52 14.02 -11.55 11.43
N PRO A 53 13.07 -12.02 12.25
CA PRO A 53 11.66 -11.97 11.88
C PRO A 53 11.25 -10.56 11.42
N TYR A 54 10.49 -10.51 10.32
CA TYR A 54 9.99 -9.28 9.67
C TYR A 54 11.04 -8.46 8.91
N ASP A 55 12.22 -9.01 8.69
CA ASP A 55 13.18 -8.40 7.75
C ASP A 55 12.68 -8.54 6.30
N ASP A 56 13.08 -7.57 5.48
CA ASP A 56 12.82 -7.54 4.05
C ASP A 56 13.99 -8.13 3.27
N LEU A 57 13.75 -9.23 2.60
CA LEU A 57 14.72 -9.97 1.78
C LEU A 57 14.49 -9.76 0.27
N SER A 58 13.59 -8.85 -0.13
CA SER A 58 13.25 -8.62 -1.53
C SER A 58 14.47 -8.21 -2.35
N TYR A 59 14.69 -8.85 -3.50
CA TYR A 59 15.77 -8.46 -4.43
C TYR A 59 15.31 -7.26 -5.30
N VAL A 60 15.84 -6.07 -5.02
CA VAL A 60 15.48 -4.81 -5.68
C VAL A 60 16.75 -4.03 -6.08
N PRO A 61 17.50 -4.48 -7.11
CA PRO A 61 18.74 -3.85 -7.51
C PRO A 61 18.55 -2.50 -8.19
N GLU A 62 17.40 -2.23 -8.79
CA GLU A 62 17.08 -1.03 -9.58
C GLU A 62 17.21 0.26 -8.75
N PHE A 63 16.94 0.19 -7.44
CA PHE A 63 17.07 1.31 -6.51
C PHE A 63 18.30 1.26 -5.61
N GLY A 64 19.23 0.31 -5.87
CA GLY A 64 20.37 0.10 -4.99
C GLY A 64 20.03 -0.49 -3.62
N PHE A 65 18.76 -0.87 -3.40
CA PHE A 65 18.32 -1.59 -2.22
C PHE A 65 18.50 -3.08 -2.43
N GLN A 66 18.68 -3.83 -1.34
CA GLN A 66 18.65 -5.29 -1.33
C GLN A 66 19.22 -5.95 -2.61
N GLN A 67 20.53 -5.81 -2.82
CA GLN A 67 21.20 -6.36 -4.00
C GLN A 67 21.47 -7.87 -3.89
N LYS A 68 21.18 -8.47 -2.75
CA LYS A 68 21.36 -9.90 -2.53
C LYS A 68 20.11 -10.64 -2.99
N GLN A 69 20.27 -11.38 -4.07
CA GLN A 69 19.20 -12.19 -4.65
C GLN A 69 19.06 -13.57 -3.99
N THR A 70 20.18 -14.21 -3.63
CA THR A 70 20.22 -15.60 -3.19
C THR A 70 20.74 -15.71 -1.76
N TYR A 71 19.99 -16.37 -0.90
CA TYR A 71 20.34 -16.66 0.49
C TYR A 71 20.58 -18.16 0.65
N GLN A 72 21.75 -18.56 1.20
CA GLN A 72 22.04 -19.96 1.50
C GLN A 72 21.31 -20.39 2.78
N PRO A 73 21.15 -21.71 3.06
CA PRO A 73 20.39 -22.21 4.21
C PRO A 73 20.91 -21.76 5.59
N ASP A 74 22.16 -21.34 5.70
CA ASP A 74 22.77 -20.77 6.90
C ASP A 74 22.66 -19.24 6.99
N GLU A 75 22.09 -18.62 5.97
CA GLU A 75 21.92 -17.16 5.89
C GLU A 75 20.48 -16.70 6.17
N TYR A 76 19.55 -17.58 6.44
CA TYR A 76 18.18 -17.28 6.86
C TYR A 76 17.67 -18.31 7.87
N ASN A 77 16.60 -17.99 8.60
CA ASN A 77 15.98 -18.93 9.54
C ASN A 77 14.68 -19.47 8.95
N ARG A 78 14.65 -20.76 8.61
CA ARG A 78 13.48 -21.42 8.03
C ARG A 78 12.23 -21.37 8.92
N LEU A 79 12.39 -21.20 10.24
CA LEU A 79 11.26 -21.07 11.17
C LEU A 79 10.55 -19.73 11.05
N TYR A 80 11.14 -18.76 10.35
CA TYR A 80 10.62 -17.40 10.17
C TYR A 80 10.19 -17.10 8.73
N LEU A 81 10.07 -18.11 7.86
CA LEU A 81 9.77 -17.91 6.44
C LEU A 81 8.50 -17.08 6.20
N ASP A 82 7.45 -17.33 6.96
CA ASP A 82 6.17 -16.61 6.89
C ASP A 82 6.26 -15.17 7.40
N THR A 83 7.33 -14.84 8.13
CA THR A 83 7.54 -13.49 8.68
C THR A 83 8.45 -12.63 7.82
N TYR A 84 9.19 -13.19 6.87
CA TYR A 84 9.99 -12.40 5.93
C TYR A 84 9.13 -11.78 4.84
N SER A 85 9.44 -10.54 4.47
CA SER A 85 9.00 -10.01 3.18
C SER A 85 10.03 -10.39 2.11
N PHE A 86 9.56 -10.81 0.94
CA PHE A 86 10.41 -11.20 -0.20
C PHE A 86 9.60 -11.09 -1.50
N ASN A 87 10.29 -11.04 -2.63
CA ASN A 87 9.64 -11.05 -3.94
C ASN A 87 9.95 -12.34 -4.72
N ASP A 88 9.29 -12.51 -5.85
CA ASP A 88 9.43 -13.66 -6.74
C ASP A 88 10.82 -13.77 -7.39
N ARG A 89 11.66 -12.75 -7.25
CA ARG A 89 13.08 -12.72 -7.68
C ARG A 89 14.05 -13.16 -6.57
N THR A 90 13.58 -13.23 -5.31
CA THR A 90 14.39 -13.65 -4.16
C THR A 90 14.47 -15.18 -4.09
N VAL A 91 15.67 -15.73 -3.91
CA VAL A 91 15.91 -17.16 -3.81
C VAL A 91 16.40 -17.51 -2.41
N LEU A 92 15.60 -18.26 -1.65
CA LEU A 92 15.98 -18.86 -0.37
C LEU A 92 16.29 -20.34 -0.61
N VAL A 93 17.58 -20.66 -0.79
CA VAL A 93 18.03 -22.00 -1.20
C VAL A 93 17.55 -23.08 -0.22
N GLY A 94 16.79 -24.05 -0.73
CA GLY A 94 16.20 -25.15 0.04
C GLY A 94 14.86 -24.80 0.69
N ALA A 95 14.27 -23.63 0.40
CA ALA A 95 12.92 -23.21 0.81
C ALA A 95 12.10 -22.62 -0.36
N GLU A 96 12.50 -22.94 -1.60
CA GLU A 96 11.88 -22.40 -2.82
C GLU A 96 10.38 -22.75 -2.90
N ASP A 97 10.02 -23.99 -2.59
CA ASP A 97 8.63 -24.44 -2.61
C ASP A 97 7.78 -23.73 -1.54
N GLU A 98 8.35 -23.52 -0.35
CA GLU A 98 7.65 -22.81 0.73
C GLU A 98 7.47 -21.33 0.43
N THR A 99 8.48 -20.66 -0.12
CA THR A 99 8.35 -19.24 -0.52
C THR A 99 7.35 -19.07 -1.67
N ALA A 100 7.35 -19.97 -2.65
CA ALA A 100 6.34 -19.99 -3.69
C ALA A 100 4.93 -20.21 -3.15
N ALA A 101 4.77 -21.12 -2.17
CA ALA A 101 3.49 -21.36 -1.51
C ALA A 101 3.01 -20.14 -0.70
N LEU A 102 3.91 -19.40 -0.04
CA LEU A 102 3.57 -18.16 0.67
C LEU A 102 3.14 -17.05 -0.28
N LEU A 103 3.86 -16.86 -1.41
CA LEU A 103 3.46 -15.94 -2.48
C LEU A 103 2.07 -16.28 -3.01
N GLU A 104 1.78 -17.55 -3.28
CA GLU A 104 0.48 -17.98 -3.78
C GLU A 104 -0.61 -17.79 -2.72
N ALA A 105 -0.38 -18.22 -1.47
CA ALA A 105 -1.34 -18.04 -0.38
C ALA A 105 -1.63 -16.56 -0.09
N GLY A 106 -0.63 -15.68 -0.23
CA GLY A 106 -0.77 -14.24 -0.07
C GLY A 106 -1.63 -13.56 -1.14
N ARG A 107 -1.88 -14.21 -2.29
CA ARG A 107 -2.76 -13.72 -3.36
C ARG A 107 -4.23 -13.69 -2.95
N ASP A 108 -4.63 -14.50 -1.99
CA ASP A 108 -6.00 -14.47 -1.49
C ASP A 108 -6.27 -13.16 -0.74
N PRO A 109 -7.25 -12.32 -1.15
CA PRO A 109 -7.63 -11.14 -0.40
C PRO A 109 -8.08 -11.42 1.03
N GLY A 110 -8.54 -12.66 1.33
CA GLY A 110 -9.03 -13.10 2.62
C GLY A 110 -10.41 -12.57 2.98
N LEU A 111 -10.85 -12.90 4.19
CA LEU A 111 -12.15 -12.53 4.76
C LEU A 111 -13.34 -12.91 3.85
N GLY A 112 -13.19 -14.02 3.11
CA GLY A 112 -14.23 -14.56 2.24
C GLY A 112 -14.44 -13.81 0.92
N VAL A 113 -13.59 -12.84 0.57
CA VAL A 113 -13.71 -12.08 -0.70
C VAL A 113 -13.74 -12.98 -1.92
N ARG A 114 -12.95 -14.08 -1.94
CA ARG A 114 -12.99 -15.05 -3.04
C ARG A 114 -14.37 -15.65 -3.27
N SER A 115 -15.12 -15.90 -2.20
CA SER A 115 -16.49 -16.43 -2.30
C SER A 115 -17.44 -15.42 -2.94
N LEU A 116 -17.26 -14.13 -2.71
CA LEU A 116 -18.02 -13.06 -3.33
C LEU A 116 -17.65 -12.93 -4.82
N GLN A 117 -16.37 -12.96 -5.14
CA GLN A 117 -15.86 -12.93 -6.51
C GLN A 117 -16.40 -14.12 -7.34
N ALA A 118 -16.44 -15.33 -6.74
CA ALA A 118 -17.01 -16.52 -7.38
C ALA A 118 -18.52 -16.38 -7.68
N ARG A 119 -19.22 -15.49 -6.97
CA ARG A 119 -20.63 -15.11 -7.22
C ARG A 119 -20.77 -13.98 -8.25
N GLY A 120 -19.67 -13.49 -8.82
CA GLY A 120 -19.64 -12.35 -9.76
C GLY A 120 -19.66 -10.97 -9.08
N ILE A 121 -19.47 -10.91 -7.77
CA ILE A 121 -19.39 -9.65 -7.02
C ILE A 121 -17.92 -9.22 -7.00
N THR A 122 -17.53 -8.39 -7.98
CA THR A 122 -16.15 -8.02 -8.30
C THR A 122 -15.94 -6.50 -8.35
N GLY A 123 -16.95 -5.70 -8.00
CA GLY A 123 -16.93 -4.25 -8.17
C GLY A 123 -17.24 -3.82 -9.61
N GLN A 124 -17.78 -4.72 -10.45
CA GLN A 124 -18.09 -4.41 -11.85
C GLN A 124 -19.04 -3.22 -11.98
N GLY A 125 -18.70 -2.29 -12.88
CA GLY A 125 -19.46 -1.07 -13.13
C GLY A 125 -19.17 0.07 -12.15
N VAL A 126 -18.36 -0.17 -11.13
CA VAL A 126 -17.99 0.86 -10.14
C VAL A 126 -16.68 1.55 -10.55
N LYS A 127 -16.66 2.88 -10.45
CA LYS A 127 -15.48 3.70 -10.69
C LYS A 127 -14.90 4.17 -9.35
N ILE A 128 -13.60 3.96 -9.17
CA ILE A 128 -12.84 4.34 -7.97
C ILE A 128 -11.65 5.18 -8.40
N ALA A 129 -11.25 6.16 -7.59
CA ALA A 129 -9.98 6.84 -7.78
C ALA A 129 -8.94 6.38 -6.75
N ILE A 130 -7.67 6.43 -7.12
CA ILE A 130 -6.52 6.25 -6.23
C ILE A 130 -5.64 7.49 -6.33
N ILE A 131 -5.20 8.03 -5.19
CA ILE A 131 -4.13 9.03 -5.11
C ILE A 131 -2.98 8.37 -4.36
N ASP A 132 -1.86 8.11 -5.05
CA ASP A 132 -0.69 7.45 -4.47
C ASP A 132 0.58 7.76 -5.28
N GLN A 133 1.70 7.13 -4.95
CA GLN A 133 2.95 7.23 -5.70
C GLN A 133 2.80 6.69 -7.13
N SER A 134 3.73 7.04 -8.01
CA SER A 134 3.72 6.58 -9.41
C SER A 134 3.72 5.06 -9.53
N LEU A 135 3.12 4.56 -10.60
CA LEU A 135 3.19 3.18 -11.04
C LEU A 135 3.40 3.12 -12.55
N LEU A 136 3.89 1.98 -13.03
CA LEU A 136 3.88 1.63 -14.45
C LEU A 136 2.54 0.95 -14.74
N THR A 137 1.89 1.33 -15.85
CA THR A 137 0.49 0.94 -16.13
C THR A 137 0.36 -0.38 -16.87
N ASP A 138 1.46 -1.02 -17.23
CA ASP A 138 1.53 -2.26 -18.03
C ASP A 138 1.57 -3.55 -17.21
N HIS A 139 1.74 -3.46 -15.87
CA HIS A 139 1.70 -4.64 -15.03
C HIS A 139 0.40 -5.44 -15.22
N PRO A 140 0.45 -6.76 -15.55
CA PRO A 140 -0.73 -7.56 -15.88
C PRO A 140 -1.81 -7.58 -14.79
N GLU A 141 -1.41 -7.38 -13.54
CA GLU A 141 -2.31 -7.37 -12.39
C GLU A 141 -3.28 -6.17 -12.40
N ILE A 142 -2.83 -5.02 -12.91
CA ILE A 142 -3.56 -3.76 -12.79
C ILE A 142 -3.93 -3.10 -14.12
N SER A 143 -3.23 -3.43 -15.22
CA SER A 143 -3.39 -2.75 -16.51
C SER A 143 -4.82 -2.77 -17.03
N GLY A 144 -5.55 -3.86 -16.83
CA GLY A 144 -6.94 -4.00 -17.23
C GLY A 144 -7.94 -3.15 -16.41
N ALA A 145 -7.55 -2.72 -15.21
CA ALA A 145 -8.40 -1.91 -14.34
C ALA A 145 -8.18 -0.40 -14.53
N ILE A 146 -6.99 0.05 -15.01
CA ILE A 146 -6.65 1.47 -15.12
C ILE A 146 -7.44 2.10 -16.29
N ALA A 147 -8.43 2.91 -15.95
CA ALA A 147 -9.22 3.68 -16.92
C ALA A 147 -8.56 5.02 -17.29
N ALA A 148 -7.81 5.62 -16.35
CA ALA A 148 -7.02 6.82 -16.57
C ALA A 148 -5.85 6.86 -15.61
N TYR A 149 -4.71 7.38 -16.08
CA TYR A 149 -3.52 7.65 -15.28
C TYR A 149 -3.08 9.10 -15.50
N CYS A 150 -2.93 9.85 -14.42
CA CYS A 150 -2.50 11.25 -14.45
C CYS A 150 -1.45 11.49 -13.38
N GLU A 151 -0.49 12.33 -13.66
CA GLU A 151 0.58 12.71 -12.74
C GLU A 151 0.36 14.14 -12.23
N THR A 152 0.58 14.32 -10.93
CA THR A 152 0.42 15.61 -10.26
C THR A 152 1.66 15.91 -9.43
N GLY A 153 2.47 16.87 -9.87
CA GLY A 153 3.71 17.26 -9.20
C GLY A 153 4.86 16.26 -9.33
N ILE A 154 4.79 15.34 -10.30
CA ILE A 154 5.85 14.38 -10.65
C ILE A 154 6.57 14.84 -11.92
N ASP A 155 7.86 14.53 -12.03
CA ASP A 155 8.61 14.64 -13.29
C ASP A 155 8.47 13.33 -14.09
N SER A 156 7.53 13.31 -15.02
CA SER A 156 7.23 12.14 -15.88
C SER A 156 8.40 11.71 -16.79
N SER A 157 9.48 12.50 -16.86
CA SER A 157 10.67 12.10 -17.64
C SER A 157 11.40 10.89 -17.06
N LEU A 158 11.17 10.56 -15.81
CA LEU A 158 11.87 9.46 -15.14
C LEU A 158 11.31 8.08 -15.51
N ASN A 159 10.02 7.97 -15.85
CA ASN A 159 9.33 6.72 -16.20
C ASN A 159 9.65 5.57 -15.20
N GLU A 160 9.60 5.89 -13.92
CA GLU A 160 9.94 4.98 -12.83
C GLU A 160 8.69 4.59 -12.05
N GLY A 161 8.53 3.29 -11.80
CA GLY A 161 7.58 2.77 -10.84
C GLY A 161 8.07 2.96 -9.41
N THR A 162 7.21 2.64 -8.46
CA THR A 162 7.52 2.60 -7.03
C THR A 162 7.06 1.28 -6.45
N LEU A 163 7.47 0.94 -5.23
CA LEU A 163 6.87 -0.19 -4.52
C LEU A 163 5.40 0.07 -4.19
N HIS A 164 5.09 1.30 -3.75
CA HIS A 164 3.83 1.62 -3.09
C HIS A 164 2.66 1.74 -4.07
N GLY A 165 2.87 2.38 -5.23
CA GLY A 165 1.83 2.58 -6.24
C GLY A 165 1.22 1.28 -6.77
N PRO A 166 2.02 0.36 -7.35
CA PRO A 166 1.49 -0.91 -7.84
C PRO A 166 0.91 -1.78 -6.73
N ALA A 167 1.47 -1.76 -5.51
CA ALA A 167 0.95 -2.50 -4.38
C ALA A 167 -0.48 -2.06 -4.00
N VAL A 168 -0.73 -0.76 -3.78
CA VAL A 168 -2.08 -0.26 -3.42
C VAL A 168 -3.09 -0.47 -4.55
N ALA A 169 -2.68 -0.27 -5.81
CA ALA A 169 -3.54 -0.53 -6.96
C ALA A 169 -3.94 -2.01 -7.06
N SER A 170 -2.98 -2.92 -6.87
CA SER A 170 -3.22 -4.35 -6.92
C SER A 170 -4.09 -4.86 -5.77
N ILE A 171 -3.92 -4.35 -4.55
CA ILE A 171 -4.79 -4.70 -3.41
C ILE A 171 -6.25 -4.32 -3.68
N LEU A 172 -6.49 -3.16 -4.30
CA LEU A 172 -7.85 -2.73 -4.64
C LEU A 172 -8.40 -3.50 -5.82
N ALA A 173 -7.70 -3.49 -6.97
CA ALA A 173 -8.23 -3.80 -8.29
C ALA A 173 -7.48 -4.93 -9.03
N GLY A 174 -6.49 -5.55 -8.39
CA GLY A 174 -5.68 -6.60 -9.01
C GLY A 174 -6.51 -7.79 -9.49
N GLN A 175 -6.16 -8.33 -10.65
CA GLN A 175 -6.89 -9.44 -11.26
C GLN A 175 -6.83 -10.72 -10.42
N THR A 176 -5.69 -10.99 -9.79
CA THR A 176 -5.47 -12.20 -9.00
C THR A 176 -5.27 -11.93 -7.51
N VAL A 177 -4.92 -10.72 -7.09
CA VAL A 177 -4.65 -10.37 -5.68
C VAL A 177 -5.67 -9.36 -5.13
N GLY A 178 -6.46 -8.72 -5.99
CA GLY A 178 -7.33 -7.60 -5.63
C GLY A 178 -8.65 -8.02 -4.99
N VAL A 179 -9.20 -7.09 -4.22
CA VAL A 179 -10.54 -7.22 -3.61
C VAL A 179 -11.64 -7.06 -4.67
N ALA A 180 -11.50 -6.08 -5.55
CA ALA A 180 -12.51 -5.68 -6.51
C ALA A 180 -11.95 -5.62 -7.95
N PRO A 181 -11.63 -6.77 -8.59
CA PRO A 181 -10.96 -6.81 -9.90
C PRO A 181 -11.83 -6.28 -11.07
N GLY A 182 -13.11 -6.03 -10.85
CA GLY A 182 -14.03 -5.51 -11.86
C GLY A 182 -14.19 -3.99 -11.86
N VAL A 183 -13.53 -3.26 -10.95
CA VAL A 183 -13.63 -1.79 -10.91
C VAL A 183 -12.88 -1.12 -12.05
N GLN A 184 -13.25 0.13 -12.35
CA GLN A 184 -12.46 1.04 -13.17
C GLN A 184 -11.72 2.03 -12.28
N VAL A 185 -10.39 2.08 -12.41
CA VAL A 185 -9.52 2.91 -11.58
C VAL A 185 -9.07 4.17 -12.34
N TYR A 186 -9.32 5.32 -11.73
CA TYR A 186 -8.76 6.63 -12.11
C TYR A 186 -7.57 6.91 -11.19
N TYR A 187 -6.37 6.71 -11.69
CA TYR A 187 -5.16 6.78 -10.88
C TYR A 187 -4.49 8.16 -11.00
N MET A 188 -4.28 8.82 -9.86
CA MET A 188 -3.58 10.10 -9.74
C MET A 188 -2.26 9.86 -9.02
N ALA A 189 -1.18 9.89 -9.77
CA ALA A 189 0.16 9.73 -9.23
C ALA A 189 0.65 11.05 -8.59
N THR A 190 1.18 10.95 -7.36
CA THR A 190 1.73 12.07 -6.61
C THR A 190 3.13 11.73 -6.09
N PRO A 191 4.01 12.72 -5.85
CA PRO A 191 5.30 12.45 -5.21
C PRO A 191 5.11 11.83 -3.82
N GLY A 192 6.03 10.97 -3.42
CA GLY A 192 6.09 10.43 -2.05
C GLY A 192 6.55 11.44 -0.99
N ALA A 193 6.52 12.74 -1.30
CA ALA A 193 6.94 13.80 -0.40
C ALA A 193 5.85 14.19 0.61
N ALA A 194 6.26 14.68 1.76
CA ALA A 194 5.37 15.18 2.81
C ALA A 194 4.84 16.61 2.51
N ASP A 195 4.29 16.81 1.32
CA ASP A 195 3.62 18.03 0.89
C ASP A 195 2.21 17.69 0.38
N SER A 196 1.20 18.34 0.91
CA SER A 196 -0.20 18.08 0.58
C SER A 196 -0.66 18.74 -0.73
N ARG A 197 0.12 19.64 -1.34
CA ARG A 197 -0.28 20.31 -2.58
C ARG A 197 -0.57 19.32 -3.72
N PRO A 198 0.35 18.39 -4.07
CA PRO A 198 0.06 17.43 -5.13
C PRO A 198 -1.18 16.58 -4.85
N HIS A 199 -1.40 16.19 -3.59
CA HIS A 199 -2.57 15.43 -3.20
C HIS A 199 -3.87 16.25 -3.35
N ALA A 200 -3.85 17.52 -2.94
CA ALA A 200 -5.00 18.44 -3.09
C ALA A 200 -5.33 18.69 -4.58
N ASP A 201 -4.29 18.91 -5.40
CA ASP A 201 -4.45 19.11 -6.83
C ASP A 201 -4.97 17.85 -7.52
N ALA A 202 -4.50 16.66 -7.12
CA ALA A 202 -5.00 15.36 -7.59
C ALA A 202 -6.49 15.18 -7.24
N LEU A 203 -6.89 15.50 -6.01
CA LEU A 203 -8.30 15.39 -5.58
C LEU A 203 -9.20 16.34 -6.39
N ARG A 204 -8.77 17.58 -6.61
CA ARG A 204 -9.50 18.54 -7.47
C ARG A 204 -9.54 18.07 -8.94
N HIS A 205 -8.50 17.40 -9.42
CA HIS A 205 -8.53 16.81 -10.76
C HIS A 205 -9.59 15.71 -10.87
N ILE A 206 -9.70 14.84 -9.86
CA ILE A 206 -10.75 13.82 -9.77
C ILE A 206 -12.15 14.47 -9.79
N LEU A 207 -12.35 15.56 -9.06
CA LEU A 207 -13.61 16.29 -9.07
C LEU A 207 -13.98 16.81 -10.48
N LYS A 208 -13.00 17.36 -11.20
CA LYS A 208 -13.21 17.81 -12.60
C LYS A 208 -13.54 16.64 -13.54
N ILE A 209 -12.89 15.48 -13.39
CA ILE A 209 -13.26 14.28 -14.14
C ILE A 209 -14.70 13.91 -13.81
N ASN A 210 -15.06 13.90 -12.55
CA ASN A 210 -16.41 13.54 -12.07
C ASN A 210 -17.50 14.46 -12.64
N GLU A 211 -17.23 15.76 -12.83
CA GLU A 211 -18.17 16.69 -13.49
C GLU A 211 -18.52 16.23 -14.91
N THR A 212 -17.59 15.60 -15.63
CA THR A 212 -17.78 15.16 -17.02
C THR A 212 -18.44 13.79 -17.17
N LEU A 213 -18.46 12.99 -16.11
CA LEU A 213 -19.05 11.65 -16.14
C LEU A 213 -20.59 11.72 -15.98
N PRO A 214 -21.35 10.80 -16.61
CA PRO A 214 -22.79 10.67 -16.39
C PRO A 214 -23.11 10.41 -14.92
N GLU A 215 -24.32 10.81 -14.46
CA GLU A 215 -24.70 10.70 -13.05
C GLU A 215 -24.63 9.28 -12.50
N GLY A 216 -25.04 8.29 -13.23
CA GLY A 216 -24.94 6.87 -12.83
C GLY A 216 -23.54 6.26 -12.93
N GLU A 217 -22.55 7.03 -13.41
CA GLU A 217 -21.20 6.57 -13.69
C GLU A 217 -20.12 7.37 -12.96
N LYS A 218 -20.48 8.10 -11.93
CA LYS A 218 -19.55 8.91 -11.13
C LYS A 218 -18.53 8.02 -10.42
N ILE A 219 -17.31 8.56 -10.22
CA ILE A 219 -16.34 7.98 -9.29
C ILE A 219 -16.96 8.04 -7.89
N ARG A 220 -17.04 6.89 -7.22
CA ARG A 220 -17.74 6.74 -5.94
C ARG A 220 -16.86 7.06 -4.75
N ALA A 221 -15.60 6.65 -4.79
CA ALA A 221 -14.67 6.88 -3.71
C ALA A 221 -13.24 7.13 -4.20
N VAL A 222 -12.43 7.74 -3.32
CA VAL A 222 -10.99 7.95 -3.50
C VAL A 222 -10.24 7.21 -2.39
N SER A 223 -9.29 6.36 -2.78
CA SER A 223 -8.34 5.68 -1.89
C SER A 223 -7.05 6.50 -1.79
N VAL A 224 -6.67 6.92 -0.57
CA VAL A 224 -5.46 7.71 -0.32
C VAL A 224 -4.68 7.08 0.81
N SER A 225 -3.63 6.32 0.49
CA SER A 225 -2.82 5.60 1.48
C SER A 225 -1.83 6.51 2.22
N ALA A 226 -2.28 7.71 2.57
CA ALA A 226 -1.53 8.76 3.26
C ALA A 226 -2.44 9.53 4.23
N ALA A 227 -1.87 10.50 4.96
CA ALA A 227 -2.56 11.41 5.86
C ALA A 227 -2.32 12.89 5.48
N PRO A 228 -2.68 13.36 4.27
CA PRO A 228 -2.31 14.69 3.80
C PRO A 228 -2.90 15.84 4.65
N GLY A 229 -3.94 15.58 5.44
CA GLY A 229 -4.55 16.54 6.38
C GLY A 229 -3.80 16.69 7.70
N ASP A 230 -2.77 15.89 7.96
CA ASP A 230 -2.01 15.91 9.21
C ASP A 230 -0.88 16.97 9.14
N ARG A 231 -1.02 18.01 9.96
CA ARG A 231 -0.06 19.13 10.01
C ARG A 231 1.30 18.77 10.63
N ASP A 232 1.35 17.69 11.38
CA ASP A 232 2.60 17.23 12.00
C ASP A 232 3.44 16.39 11.03
N LEU A 233 2.79 15.83 10.00
CA LEU A 233 3.40 14.96 8.99
C LEU A 233 3.56 15.66 7.63
N PHE A 234 2.66 16.58 7.25
CA PHE A 234 2.61 17.19 5.93
C PHE A 234 2.64 18.71 5.98
N GLU A 235 3.48 19.30 5.12
CA GLU A 235 3.38 20.72 4.79
C GLU A 235 2.09 21.00 4.00
N ASN A 236 1.61 22.25 4.05
CA ASN A 236 0.43 22.71 3.28
C ASN A 236 -0.84 21.85 3.51
N ALA A 237 -0.98 21.22 4.67
CA ALA A 237 -2.13 20.37 5.02
C ALA A 237 -3.49 21.08 4.90
N ASP A 238 -3.52 22.40 4.97
CA ASP A 238 -4.75 23.19 4.78
C ASP A 238 -5.27 23.09 3.35
N LEU A 239 -4.39 23.05 2.33
CA LEU A 239 -4.80 22.88 0.93
C LEU A 239 -5.53 21.55 0.71
N TRP A 240 -5.10 20.49 1.39
CA TRP A 240 -5.79 19.20 1.37
C TRP A 240 -7.16 19.28 2.04
N ARG A 241 -7.26 19.95 3.20
CA ARG A 241 -8.53 20.09 3.92
C ARG A 241 -9.57 20.85 3.10
N ASP A 242 -9.12 21.90 2.38
CA ASP A 242 -10.00 22.64 1.47
C ASP A 242 -10.48 21.74 0.33
N ALA A 243 -9.57 20.98 -0.33
CA ALA A 243 -9.94 20.06 -1.38
C ALA A 243 -10.85 18.92 -0.87
N LEU A 244 -10.63 18.43 0.35
CA LEU A 244 -11.48 17.42 0.99
C LEU A 244 -12.91 17.97 1.22
N ALA A 245 -13.04 19.21 1.69
CA ALA A 245 -14.34 19.85 1.86
C ALA A 245 -15.07 20.05 0.52
N GLU A 246 -14.33 20.37 -0.56
CA GLU A 246 -14.86 20.43 -1.94
C GLU A 246 -15.39 19.04 -2.38
N ALA A 247 -14.64 17.96 -2.08
CA ALA A 247 -15.01 16.59 -2.40
C ALA A 247 -16.26 16.13 -1.62
N GLU A 248 -16.32 16.41 -0.33
CA GLU A 248 -17.48 16.12 0.51
C GLU A 248 -18.74 16.85 0.01
N ALA A 249 -18.61 18.15 -0.35
CA ALA A 249 -19.72 18.93 -0.91
C ALA A 249 -20.20 18.38 -2.27
N ALA A 250 -19.32 17.79 -3.06
CA ALA A 250 -19.64 17.11 -4.31
C ALA A 250 -20.16 15.67 -4.14
N GLY A 251 -20.28 15.17 -2.90
CA GLY A 251 -20.74 13.81 -2.60
C GLY A 251 -19.70 12.72 -2.91
N LEU A 252 -18.42 13.06 -3.05
CA LEU A 252 -17.33 12.12 -3.27
C LEU A 252 -16.75 11.64 -1.93
N LEU A 253 -16.77 10.33 -1.69
CA LEU A 253 -16.20 9.75 -0.48
C LEU A 253 -14.66 9.66 -0.60
N VAL A 254 -13.94 10.15 0.41
CA VAL A 254 -12.46 10.07 0.45
C VAL A 254 -12.04 9.30 1.70
N LEU A 255 -11.34 8.18 1.50
CA LEU A 255 -10.76 7.40 2.59
C LEU A 255 -9.24 7.61 2.64
N THR A 256 -8.77 8.09 3.79
CA THR A 256 -7.34 8.34 4.07
C THR A 256 -6.89 7.54 5.30
N ALA A 257 -5.60 7.62 5.65
CA ALA A 257 -5.11 7.06 6.92
C ALA A 257 -5.74 7.72 8.17
N GLN A 258 -6.37 8.88 8.02
CA GLN A 258 -7.13 9.54 9.08
C GLN A 258 -8.60 9.05 9.15
N GLY A 259 -9.03 8.21 8.19
CA GLY A 259 -10.39 7.68 8.07
C GLY A 259 -11.23 8.42 7.02
N ALA A 260 -12.53 8.36 7.18
CA ALA A 260 -13.52 9.01 6.33
C ALA A 260 -14.71 9.57 7.14
N ALA A 261 -15.46 10.48 6.53
CA ALA A 261 -16.71 11.00 7.06
C ALA A 261 -17.73 11.20 5.95
N ALA A 262 -19.00 10.96 6.24
CA ALA A 262 -20.11 11.27 5.34
C ALA A 262 -21.36 11.50 6.17
N GLY A 263 -21.98 12.67 6.07
CA GLY A 263 -23.10 13.07 6.91
C GLY A 263 -22.75 12.96 8.40
N SER A 264 -23.51 12.16 9.14
CA SER A 264 -23.26 11.88 10.56
C SER A 264 -22.31 10.70 10.78
N ALA A 265 -22.10 9.85 9.78
CA ALA A 265 -21.21 8.70 9.89
C ALA A 265 -19.73 9.12 9.92
N ARG A 266 -18.98 8.43 10.75
CA ARG A 266 -17.52 8.61 10.90
C ARG A 266 -16.87 7.24 10.90
N LEU A 267 -15.74 7.12 10.19
CA LEU A 267 -14.92 5.93 10.15
C LEU A 267 -13.50 6.28 10.53
N THR A 268 -12.96 5.65 11.56
CA THR A 268 -11.53 5.64 11.87
C THR A 268 -10.97 4.25 11.61
N LEU A 269 -9.68 4.16 11.31
CA LEU A 269 -9.05 2.93 10.89
C LEU A 269 -8.04 2.43 11.93
N SER A 270 -7.93 1.12 12.03
CA SER A 270 -6.88 0.43 12.77
C SER A 270 -6.31 -0.70 11.92
N THR A 271 -5.04 -1.02 12.13
CA THR A 271 -4.41 -2.18 11.51
C THR A 271 -4.86 -3.47 12.18
N SER A 272 -4.98 -4.52 11.40
CA SER A 272 -5.08 -5.89 11.86
C SER A 272 -4.24 -6.82 10.98
N THR A 273 -4.02 -8.04 11.46
CA THR A 273 -3.22 -9.05 10.79
C THR A 273 -4.06 -10.30 10.60
N PHE A 274 -4.01 -10.92 9.42
CA PHE A 274 -4.66 -12.21 9.16
C PHE A 274 -4.12 -13.31 10.08
N ASP A 275 -4.97 -14.24 10.44
CA ASP A 275 -4.54 -15.57 10.87
C ASP A 275 -4.30 -16.42 9.61
N LEU A 276 -3.06 -16.83 9.37
CA LEU A 276 -2.67 -17.55 8.15
C LEU A 276 -3.39 -18.88 7.96
N THR A 277 -3.89 -19.49 9.05
CA THR A 277 -4.62 -20.78 9.02
C THR A 277 -6.14 -20.59 8.89
N ARG A 278 -6.65 -19.39 9.16
CA ARG A 278 -8.08 -19.03 9.14
C ARG A 278 -8.28 -17.68 8.47
N ARG A 279 -7.69 -17.52 7.29
CA ARG A 279 -7.61 -16.25 6.55
C ARG A 279 -8.99 -15.62 6.29
N ASP A 280 -10.03 -16.43 6.15
CA ASP A 280 -11.40 -15.97 5.89
C ASP A 280 -12.21 -15.65 7.17
N SER A 281 -11.60 -15.72 8.34
CA SER A 281 -12.29 -15.45 9.60
C SER A 281 -11.93 -14.07 10.16
N PRO A 282 -12.84 -13.07 10.12
CA PRO A 282 -12.61 -11.78 10.76
C PRO A 282 -12.31 -11.91 12.25
N ALA A 283 -13.02 -12.80 12.94
CA ALA A 283 -12.81 -13.06 14.38
C ALA A 283 -11.43 -13.65 14.71
N ALA A 284 -10.74 -14.25 13.73
CA ALA A 284 -9.40 -14.79 13.89
C ALA A 284 -8.29 -13.77 13.68
N CYS A 285 -8.58 -12.62 13.07
CA CYS A 285 -7.60 -11.56 12.86
C CYS A 285 -7.03 -11.07 14.20
N LYS A 286 -5.74 -10.80 14.22
CA LYS A 286 -5.07 -10.20 15.38
C LYS A 286 -5.09 -8.68 15.25
N THR A 287 -5.17 -7.98 16.37
CA THR A 287 -5.06 -6.51 16.41
C THR A 287 -3.62 -6.07 16.16
N GLY A 288 -3.43 -5.02 15.35
CA GLY A 288 -2.13 -4.43 15.03
C GLY A 288 -1.41 -5.11 13.86
N LEU A 289 -0.17 -4.69 13.62
CA LEU A 289 0.76 -5.28 12.66
C LEU A 289 1.56 -6.41 13.33
N PRO A 290 2.09 -7.37 12.56
CA PRO A 290 2.79 -8.53 13.12
C PRO A 290 4.05 -8.17 13.92
N ASN A 291 4.75 -7.11 13.49
CA ASN A 291 5.97 -6.59 14.13
C ASN A 291 5.71 -5.47 15.14
N ASP A 292 4.44 -5.15 15.39
CA ASP A 292 4.08 -4.09 16.33
C ASP A 292 4.21 -4.57 17.77
N SER A 293 5.12 -3.96 18.51
CA SER A 293 5.34 -4.25 19.94
C SER A 293 4.26 -3.66 20.86
N GLY A 294 3.06 -3.36 20.32
CA GLY A 294 1.91 -2.87 21.10
C GLY A 294 1.83 -1.35 21.22
N MET A 295 2.55 -0.60 20.39
CA MET A 295 2.54 0.87 20.45
C MET A 295 1.27 1.51 19.87
N LEU A 296 0.50 0.82 19.04
CA LEU A 296 -0.81 1.25 18.57
C LEU A 296 -1.87 0.46 19.32
N ALA A 297 -2.16 0.87 20.55
CA ALA A 297 -3.37 0.41 21.22
C ALA A 297 -4.56 0.62 20.27
N ALA A 298 -5.20 -0.49 19.86
CA ALA A 298 -6.38 -0.44 19.01
C ALA A 298 -7.35 0.59 19.58
N ARG A 299 -7.68 1.60 18.78
CA ARG A 299 -8.66 2.59 19.19
C ARG A 299 -10.01 1.88 19.34
N LYS A 300 -10.36 1.53 20.57
CA LYS A 300 -11.66 0.91 20.91
C LYS A 300 -12.75 1.99 20.84
N SER A 301 -13.08 2.44 19.64
CA SER A 301 -14.22 3.32 19.43
C SER A 301 -15.27 2.60 18.58
N SER A 302 -16.53 2.97 18.73
CA SER A 302 -17.62 2.43 17.91
C SER A 302 -17.47 2.77 16.43
N PHE A 303 -16.60 3.72 16.10
CA PHE A 303 -16.31 4.17 14.73
C PHE A 303 -15.02 3.58 14.16
N CYS A 304 -14.32 2.71 14.91
CA CYS A 304 -13.05 2.14 14.48
C CYS A 304 -13.26 0.81 13.78
N LEU A 305 -12.69 0.70 12.57
CA LEU A 305 -12.68 -0.51 11.76
C LEU A 305 -11.26 -1.06 11.62
N GLY A 306 -11.08 -2.31 12.01
CA GLY A 306 -9.82 -3.04 11.83
C GLY A 306 -9.71 -3.56 10.40
N LEU A 307 -8.60 -3.25 9.75
CA LEU A 307 -8.32 -3.62 8.37
C LEU A 307 -7.13 -4.58 8.31
N PRO A 308 -7.22 -5.70 7.55
CA PRO A 308 -6.11 -6.62 7.42
C PRO A 308 -5.01 -6.00 6.54
N CYS A 309 -3.81 -5.85 7.09
CA CYS A 309 -2.72 -5.09 6.48
C CYS A 309 -1.48 -5.92 6.11
N ALA A 310 -1.31 -7.11 6.66
CA ALA A 310 -0.08 -7.90 6.54
C ALA A 310 -0.32 -9.24 5.83
N TYR A 311 0.78 -9.96 5.55
CA TYR A 311 0.75 -11.30 4.95
C TYR A 311 0.02 -11.35 3.60
N ARG A 312 0.38 -10.41 2.72
CA ARG A 312 -0.21 -10.26 1.37
C ARG A 312 0.80 -10.39 0.28
N THR A 313 0.37 -10.90 -0.86
CA THR A 313 1.08 -10.74 -2.12
C THR A 313 0.50 -9.52 -2.84
N VAL A 314 1.40 -8.65 -3.31
CA VAL A 314 1.08 -7.43 -4.03
C VAL A 314 1.88 -7.37 -5.34
N ALA A 315 1.39 -6.59 -6.30
CA ALA A 315 2.15 -6.32 -7.52
C ALA A 315 3.37 -5.46 -7.21
N GLU A 316 4.46 -5.73 -7.92
CA GLU A 316 5.74 -5.04 -7.83
C GLU A 316 6.28 -4.76 -9.23
N GLU A 317 6.59 -3.50 -9.54
CA GLU A 317 7.23 -3.12 -10.78
C GLU A 317 7.93 -1.78 -10.63
N TYR A 318 9.26 -1.77 -10.77
CA TYR A 318 10.10 -0.58 -10.60
C TYR A 318 10.57 0.02 -11.93
N VAL A 319 10.77 -0.82 -12.93
CA VAL A 319 11.18 -0.43 -14.28
C VAL A 319 10.33 -1.17 -15.31
N PRO A 320 10.12 -0.59 -16.51
CA PRO A 320 9.29 -1.19 -17.54
C PRO A 320 9.67 -2.64 -17.86
N ASP A 321 8.66 -3.47 -18.13
CA ASP A 321 8.81 -4.89 -18.51
C ASP A 321 9.40 -5.80 -17.43
N GLN A 322 9.47 -5.34 -16.17
CA GLN A 322 9.93 -6.15 -15.04
C GLN A 322 8.84 -6.35 -13.98
N CYS A 323 7.68 -6.78 -14.45
CA CYS A 323 6.54 -7.11 -13.60
C CYS A 323 6.85 -8.28 -12.68
N GLY A 324 6.52 -8.16 -11.40
CA GLY A 324 6.74 -9.18 -10.38
C GLY A 324 5.73 -9.11 -9.25
N TYR A 325 5.93 -9.97 -8.27
CA TYR A 325 5.11 -10.03 -7.08
C TYR A 325 5.97 -10.06 -5.83
N ARG A 326 5.49 -9.37 -4.81
CA ARG A 326 6.11 -9.36 -3.50
C ARG A 326 5.14 -9.90 -2.45
N TYR A 327 5.60 -10.84 -1.63
CA TYR A 327 4.97 -11.21 -0.39
C TYR A 327 5.39 -10.21 0.70
N ASP A 328 4.45 -9.47 1.24
CA ASP A 328 4.68 -8.51 2.31
C ASP A 328 4.12 -9.06 3.62
N ALA A 329 5.03 -9.49 4.49
CA ALA A 329 4.69 -10.06 5.78
C ALA A 329 4.28 -8.99 6.81
N VAL A 330 4.78 -7.76 6.67
CA VAL A 330 4.58 -6.68 7.64
C VAL A 330 3.36 -5.83 7.31
N GLY A 331 3.27 -5.36 6.07
CA GLY A 331 2.23 -4.47 5.63
C GLY A 331 2.27 -3.08 6.28
N GLY A 332 1.11 -2.48 6.37
CA GLY A 332 0.88 -1.15 6.93
C GLY A 332 -0.55 -0.72 6.70
N LEU A 333 -1.01 0.36 7.35
CA LEU A 333 -2.36 0.88 7.12
C LEU A 333 -2.60 1.24 5.65
N SER A 334 -1.52 1.56 4.91
CA SER A 334 -1.55 1.79 3.47
C SER A 334 -2.11 0.60 2.67
N TRP A 335 -1.97 -0.63 3.16
CA TRP A 335 -2.56 -1.82 2.53
C TRP A 335 -4.02 -2.03 2.93
N GLY A 336 -4.41 -1.59 4.13
CA GLY A 336 -5.79 -1.67 4.60
C GLY A 336 -6.73 -0.71 3.88
N ILE A 337 -6.28 0.49 3.53
CA ILE A 337 -7.10 1.53 2.88
C ILE A 337 -7.63 1.07 1.52
N PRO A 338 -6.81 0.63 0.55
CA PRO A 338 -7.31 0.12 -0.73
C PRO A 338 -8.16 -1.14 -0.58
N TYR A 339 -7.86 -1.99 0.41
CA TYR A 339 -8.72 -3.13 0.75
C TYR A 339 -10.12 -2.67 1.15
N CYS A 340 -10.24 -1.71 2.05
CA CYS A 340 -11.53 -1.17 2.49
C CYS A 340 -12.31 -0.53 1.35
N VAL A 341 -11.65 0.27 0.50
CA VAL A 341 -12.29 0.88 -0.68
C VAL A 341 -12.72 -0.18 -1.69
N GLY A 342 -11.94 -1.25 -1.85
CA GLY A 342 -12.34 -2.41 -2.64
C GLY A 342 -13.62 -3.05 -2.12
N VAL A 343 -13.74 -3.26 -0.81
CA VAL A 343 -14.98 -3.80 -0.19
C VAL A 343 -16.17 -2.86 -0.41
N MET A 344 -15.96 -1.53 -0.28
CA MET A 344 -17.01 -0.55 -0.62
C MET A 344 -17.44 -0.67 -2.08
N ALA A 345 -16.50 -0.90 -2.99
CA ALA A 345 -16.82 -1.07 -4.42
C ALA A 345 -17.67 -2.33 -4.66
N LEU A 346 -17.43 -3.45 -3.96
CA LEU A 346 -18.30 -4.61 -3.99
C LEU A 346 -19.72 -4.23 -3.54
N GLY A 347 -19.83 -3.42 -2.49
CA GLY A 347 -21.12 -2.94 -1.99
C GLY A 347 -21.88 -2.08 -2.99
N TRP A 348 -21.22 -1.15 -3.68
CA TRP A 348 -21.88 -0.33 -4.71
C TRP A 348 -22.28 -1.12 -5.96
N GLN A 349 -21.61 -2.23 -6.27
CA GLN A 349 -22.09 -3.14 -7.33
C GLN A 349 -23.44 -3.76 -6.92
N VAL A 350 -23.60 -4.16 -5.67
CA VAL A 350 -24.82 -4.82 -5.16
C VAL A 350 -25.94 -3.80 -4.90
N ALA A 351 -25.59 -2.65 -4.32
CA ALA A 351 -26.51 -1.59 -3.95
C ALA A 351 -26.05 -0.23 -4.55
N PRO A 352 -26.28 0.03 -5.85
CA PRO A 352 -25.78 1.25 -6.52
C PRO A 352 -26.34 2.56 -5.92
N ALA A 353 -27.52 2.50 -5.31
CA ALA A 353 -28.18 3.65 -4.69
C ALA A 353 -27.66 3.97 -3.28
N LEU A 354 -26.80 3.11 -2.70
CA LEU A 354 -26.27 3.30 -1.36
C LEU A 354 -25.52 4.63 -1.25
N THR A 355 -25.95 5.46 -0.30
CA THR A 355 -25.27 6.73 0.00
C THR A 355 -23.94 6.51 0.72
N ASN A 356 -23.06 7.51 0.73
CA ASN A 356 -21.78 7.41 1.44
C ASN A 356 -21.97 7.24 2.95
N GLU A 357 -23.02 7.89 3.54
CA GLU A 357 -23.33 7.75 4.96
C GLU A 357 -23.77 6.32 5.29
N GLU A 358 -24.69 5.76 4.51
CA GLU A 358 -25.14 4.37 4.64
C GLU A 358 -23.98 3.38 4.42
N MET A 359 -23.11 3.64 3.44
CA MET A 359 -21.92 2.84 3.19
C MET A 359 -21.04 2.74 4.44
N LEU A 360 -20.67 3.86 5.04
CA LEU A 360 -19.82 3.87 6.23
C LEU A 360 -20.51 3.23 7.43
N GLN A 361 -21.82 3.49 7.61
CA GLN A 361 -22.59 2.92 8.70
C GLN A 361 -22.73 1.40 8.57
N THR A 362 -23.06 0.91 7.37
CA THR A 362 -23.22 -0.55 7.13
C THR A 362 -21.90 -1.30 7.30
N LEU A 363 -20.77 -0.73 6.84
CA LEU A 363 -19.45 -1.31 7.08
C LEU A 363 -19.16 -1.48 8.58
N LEU A 364 -19.53 -0.47 9.40
CA LEU A 364 -19.35 -0.54 10.84
C LEU A 364 -20.32 -1.53 11.49
N ASP A 365 -21.58 -1.55 11.09
CA ASP A 365 -22.61 -2.39 11.70
C ASP A 365 -22.40 -3.88 11.43
N THR A 366 -21.85 -4.21 10.27
CA THR A 366 -21.56 -5.59 9.86
C THR A 366 -20.19 -6.11 10.29
N ALA A 367 -19.30 -5.23 10.78
CA ALA A 367 -17.96 -5.63 11.22
C ALA A 367 -17.99 -6.59 12.40
N ALA A 368 -17.17 -7.65 12.34
CA ALA A 368 -17.09 -8.69 13.35
C ALA A 368 -16.01 -8.40 14.40
N PRO A 369 -16.28 -8.54 15.72
CA PRO A 369 -15.27 -8.37 16.74
C PRO A 369 -14.26 -9.53 16.73
N ASN A 370 -12.97 -9.20 16.83
CA ASN A 370 -11.93 -10.18 17.12
C ASN A 370 -11.79 -10.46 18.64
N ALA A 371 -10.83 -11.28 19.04
CA ALA A 371 -10.61 -11.64 20.45
C ALA A 371 -10.28 -10.41 21.34
N ASP A 372 -9.71 -9.34 20.78
CA ASP A 372 -9.38 -8.11 21.52
C ASP A 372 -10.54 -7.11 21.53
N GLY A 373 -11.64 -7.40 20.83
CA GLY A 373 -12.81 -6.54 20.70
C GLY A 373 -12.65 -5.45 19.62
N LEU A 374 -11.62 -5.51 18.75
CA LEU A 374 -11.53 -4.69 17.56
C LEU A 374 -12.53 -5.21 16.53
N ARG A 375 -13.32 -4.31 15.95
CA ARG A 375 -14.28 -4.64 14.88
C ARG A 375 -13.52 -4.76 13.56
N ILE A 376 -13.38 -5.98 13.07
CA ILE A 376 -12.71 -6.28 11.80
C ILE A 376 -13.73 -6.17 10.67
N ILE A 377 -13.33 -5.56 9.55
CA ILE A 377 -14.14 -5.53 8.33
C ILE A 377 -14.57 -6.95 7.95
N ASP A 378 -15.86 -7.13 7.66
CA ASP A 378 -16.44 -8.42 7.25
C ASP A 378 -17.14 -8.27 5.90
N PRO A 379 -16.43 -8.51 4.78
CA PRO A 379 -16.97 -8.33 3.44
C PRO A 379 -18.18 -9.21 3.16
N VAL A 380 -18.21 -10.43 3.69
CA VAL A 380 -19.29 -11.37 3.45
C VAL A 380 -20.56 -10.89 4.14
N HIS A 381 -20.50 -10.60 5.43
CA HIS A 381 -21.65 -10.11 6.20
C HIS A 381 -22.12 -8.74 5.67
N PHE A 382 -21.22 -7.89 5.24
CA PHE A 382 -21.53 -6.61 4.60
C PHE A 382 -22.37 -6.82 3.33
N ILE A 383 -21.92 -7.65 2.40
CA ILE A 383 -22.63 -7.92 1.16
C ILE A 383 -23.98 -8.63 1.39
N GLU A 384 -24.03 -9.64 2.26
CA GLU A 384 -25.27 -10.32 2.62
C GLU A 384 -26.30 -9.38 3.24
N THR A 385 -25.86 -8.39 4.00
CA THR A 385 -26.72 -7.35 4.56
C THR A 385 -27.27 -6.45 3.47
N LEU A 386 -26.42 -5.98 2.54
CA LEU A 386 -26.86 -5.17 1.41
C LEU A 386 -27.83 -5.92 0.48
N GLU A 387 -27.57 -7.17 0.18
CA GLU A 387 -28.48 -8.02 -0.63
C GLU A 387 -29.86 -8.15 0.03
N ARG A 388 -29.91 -8.30 1.35
CA ARG A 388 -31.18 -8.40 2.09
C ARG A 388 -31.94 -7.08 2.14
N GLU A 389 -31.26 -5.95 2.31
CA GLU A 389 -31.86 -4.64 2.52
C GLU A 389 -32.18 -3.88 1.23
N TYR A 390 -31.39 -4.12 0.17
CA TYR A 390 -31.48 -3.45 -1.13
C TYR A 390 -31.85 -4.37 -2.28
N ALA A 391 -32.14 -5.67 -2.03
CA ALA A 391 -32.66 -6.57 -3.07
C ALA A 391 -34.06 -6.07 -3.49
N SER A 392 -34.14 -5.46 -4.64
CA SER A 392 -35.38 -5.05 -5.32
C SER A 392 -35.92 -6.13 -6.26
#